data_569b840bb0ff901f4534110c3d8129f2
#
_entry.id   569b840bb0ff901f4534110c3d8129f2
#
_cell.length_a   1.000
_cell.length_b   1.000
_cell.length_c   1.000
_cell.angle_alpha   90.00
_cell.angle_beta   90.00
_cell.angle_gamma   90.00
#
_symmetry.space_group_name_H-M   'P 1'
#
loop_
_entity.id
_entity.type
_entity.pdbx_description
1 polymer ?
#
loop_
_entity_poly.entity_id
_entity_poly.type
_entity_poly.pdbx_seq_one_letter_code
_entity_poly.pdbx_strand_id
1 'polypeptide(L)'
;MSTLTFDEMNLSPELMSGLRDVNYQEPTEIQQSVIPLALEGKDILIKSEEDEKGKYGSFIVPALERVTATGEEDKGTQILIITPDPDDANEIDKLVWAMGYHAQVECATVELEGDYDEQEKAILDGVQVLVANPGRLTDLLEKHRFIFRDVELLVLDNIEDCILLDLVPLIKDVKKRIMSDYQVIGYSKEYNEEVKSLVEYIMEEPSVVGFENVRSNGQLTTEPPEVPSKLKQGYINVPDRMKITTLMAHIDSTPTDKCVIFTASKRGTDRLYRVLRKRNNSGTSLHGKLSDEKRAQRFANFTNGDVQFLLVADISASDLDLDGVQQVINYDVPGDADEYRYRTGLVADGKAGRIVSLVSKQDRSDINQLKNELGEAPNELDLPDEVKKKLKERKKKSKQKGKSSNRDRGNKKQGDRGGQRQKKDNEMELPRPNFDKLSGGRKGDDSDEEKSVIGFFKKLFSS
;
A
#
# COMPACT_ATOMS: atom_id res chain seq x y z
N MET A 1 -3.85 -4.59 28.03
CA MET A 1 -5.12 -3.85 28.07
C MET A 1 -6.21 -4.91 28.19
N SER A 2 -7.26 -4.70 29.02
CA SER A 2 -8.40 -5.64 29.03
C SER A 2 -9.09 -5.56 27.68
N THR A 3 -9.30 -6.70 27.03
CA THR A 3 -10.05 -6.79 25.77
C THR A 3 -11.53 -6.46 26.06
N LEU A 4 -12.07 -5.47 25.36
CA LEU A 4 -13.48 -5.09 25.46
C LEU A 4 -14.35 -6.26 24.95
N THR A 5 -15.38 -6.63 25.69
CA THR A 5 -16.32 -7.71 25.33
C THR A 5 -17.62 -7.14 24.78
N PHE A 6 -18.41 -7.94 24.06
CA PHE A 6 -19.76 -7.50 23.60
C PHE A 6 -20.69 -7.17 24.76
N ASP A 7 -20.58 -7.89 25.90
CA ASP A 7 -21.38 -7.59 27.11
C ASP A 7 -21.08 -6.19 27.70
N GLU A 8 -19.86 -5.69 27.52
CA GLU A 8 -19.45 -4.34 27.97
C GLU A 8 -19.87 -3.22 27.01
N MET A 9 -20.32 -3.55 25.80
CA MET A 9 -20.78 -2.57 24.80
C MET A 9 -22.23 -2.12 25.00
N ASN A 10 -22.93 -2.67 25.99
CA ASN A 10 -24.36 -2.35 26.32
C ASN A 10 -25.33 -2.53 25.14
N LEU A 11 -25.17 -3.61 24.40
CA LEU A 11 -26.04 -3.97 23.28
C LEU A 11 -27.39 -4.52 23.77
N SER A 12 -28.45 -4.37 22.95
CA SER A 12 -29.77 -4.92 23.22
C SER A 12 -29.76 -6.45 23.41
N PRO A 13 -30.66 -7.00 24.25
CA PRO A 13 -30.72 -8.46 24.46
C PRO A 13 -31.03 -9.23 23.18
N GLU A 14 -31.79 -8.66 22.26
CA GLU A 14 -32.15 -9.19 20.97
C GLU A 14 -30.90 -9.34 20.09
N LEU A 15 -30.08 -8.28 19.99
CA LEU A 15 -28.83 -8.32 19.23
C LEU A 15 -27.81 -9.24 19.87
N MET A 16 -27.69 -9.26 21.21
CA MET A 16 -26.85 -10.22 21.92
C MET A 16 -27.24 -11.68 21.63
N SER A 17 -28.52 -11.96 21.42
CA SER A 17 -28.98 -13.28 20.99
C SER A 17 -28.58 -13.58 19.55
N GLY A 18 -28.70 -12.62 18.64
CA GLY A 18 -28.24 -12.74 17.26
C GLY A 18 -26.73 -12.96 17.13
N LEU A 19 -25.92 -12.26 17.94
CA LEU A 19 -24.46 -12.48 17.97
C LEU A 19 -24.10 -13.92 18.37
N ARG A 20 -24.83 -14.51 19.32
CA ARG A 20 -24.63 -15.94 19.71
C ARG A 20 -25.00 -16.88 18.57
N ASP A 21 -26.05 -16.61 17.82
CA ASP A 21 -26.50 -17.44 16.70
C ASP A 21 -25.46 -17.49 15.57
N VAL A 22 -24.74 -16.39 15.32
CA VAL A 22 -23.64 -16.35 14.36
C VAL A 22 -22.28 -16.71 14.99
N ASN A 23 -22.27 -17.21 16.24
CA ASN A 23 -21.08 -17.62 16.99
C ASN A 23 -20.03 -16.49 17.19
N TYR A 24 -20.48 -15.25 17.33
CA TYR A 24 -19.65 -14.11 17.74
C TYR A 24 -19.53 -14.10 19.27
N GLN A 25 -18.49 -14.74 19.80
CA GLN A 25 -18.26 -14.87 21.25
C GLN A 25 -17.46 -13.70 21.79
N GLU A 26 -16.42 -13.31 21.09
CA GLU A 26 -15.53 -12.20 21.46
C GLU A 26 -15.35 -11.28 20.24
N PRO A 27 -15.35 -9.96 20.44
CA PRO A 27 -15.15 -9.04 19.33
C PRO A 27 -13.68 -9.08 18.84
N THR A 28 -13.50 -9.01 17.53
CA THR A 28 -12.18 -8.88 16.89
C THR A 28 -11.58 -7.49 17.17
N GLU A 29 -10.30 -7.29 16.85
CA GLU A 29 -9.62 -5.99 17.08
C GLU A 29 -10.31 -4.84 16.37
N ILE A 30 -10.72 -5.03 15.10
CA ILE A 30 -11.49 -4.03 14.36
C ILE A 30 -12.84 -3.76 15.01
N GLN A 31 -13.54 -4.77 15.49
CA GLN A 31 -14.83 -4.61 16.18
C GLN A 31 -14.68 -3.87 17.51
N GLN A 32 -13.66 -4.16 18.30
CA GLN A 32 -13.37 -3.46 19.55
C GLN A 32 -13.07 -1.96 19.33
N SER A 33 -12.46 -1.63 18.19
CA SER A 33 -12.10 -0.26 17.85
C SER A 33 -13.27 0.53 17.23
N VAL A 34 -14.08 -0.11 16.39
CA VAL A 34 -15.10 0.56 15.57
C VAL A 34 -16.45 0.62 16.27
N ILE A 35 -16.94 -0.48 16.87
CA ILE A 35 -18.32 -0.55 17.41
C ILE A 35 -18.58 0.56 18.46
N PRO A 36 -17.70 0.83 19.43
CA PRO A 36 -17.95 1.88 20.41
C PRO A 36 -18.09 3.27 19.77
N LEU A 37 -17.21 3.60 18.80
CA LEU A 37 -17.26 4.88 18.09
C LEU A 37 -18.53 5.01 17.24
N ALA A 38 -18.96 3.90 16.62
CA ALA A 38 -20.18 3.87 15.83
C ALA A 38 -21.43 4.05 16.68
N LEU A 39 -21.47 3.46 17.88
CA LEU A 39 -22.56 3.65 18.85
C LEU A 39 -22.61 5.09 19.41
N GLU A 40 -21.49 5.82 19.44
CA GLU A 40 -21.44 7.25 19.77
C GLU A 40 -21.97 8.16 18.65
N GLY A 41 -22.29 7.62 17.48
CA GLY A 41 -22.81 8.37 16.33
C GLY A 41 -21.75 9.17 15.56
N LYS A 42 -20.47 8.88 15.74
CA LYS A 42 -19.38 9.57 15.04
C LYS A 42 -19.19 9.02 13.64
N ASP A 43 -18.83 9.88 12.68
CA ASP A 43 -18.32 9.42 11.39
C ASP A 43 -16.98 8.71 11.59
N ILE A 44 -16.78 7.61 10.87
CA ILE A 44 -15.60 6.78 11.05
C ILE A 44 -15.01 6.40 9.69
N LEU A 45 -13.72 6.63 9.53
CA LEU A 45 -12.93 6.09 8.42
C LEU A 45 -11.98 5.01 8.93
N ILE A 46 -12.12 3.82 8.38
CA ILE A 46 -11.42 2.62 8.84
C ILE A 46 -10.48 2.12 7.75
N LYS A 47 -9.20 1.89 8.10
CA LYS A 47 -8.30 1.10 7.25
C LYS A 47 -8.65 -0.37 7.41
N SER A 48 -8.99 -1.02 6.31
CA SER A 48 -9.32 -2.45 6.31
C SER A 48 -8.96 -3.09 4.99
N GLU A 49 -8.41 -4.30 5.06
CA GLU A 49 -8.23 -5.18 3.89
C GLU A 49 -9.56 -5.86 3.52
N GLU A 50 -9.68 -6.36 2.29
CA GLU A 50 -10.91 -7.02 1.80
C GLU A 50 -11.38 -8.14 2.72
N ASP A 51 -10.46 -9.07 3.04
CA ASP A 51 -10.74 -10.30 3.80
C ASP A 51 -10.54 -10.12 5.32
N GLU A 52 -10.59 -8.90 5.85
CA GLU A 52 -10.35 -8.68 7.27
C GLU A 52 -11.44 -9.30 8.14
N LYS A 53 -11.04 -10.26 8.98
CA LYS A 53 -11.96 -10.97 9.84
C LYS A 53 -12.68 -10.02 10.81
N GLY A 54 -14.00 -10.00 10.75
CA GLY A 54 -14.84 -9.18 11.63
C GLY A 54 -15.22 -7.83 11.05
N LYS A 55 -14.75 -7.47 9.85
CA LYS A 55 -15.08 -6.25 9.14
C LYS A 55 -16.59 -6.01 9.09
N TYR A 56 -17.37 -6.95 8.56
CA TYR A 56 -18.81 -6.78 8.43
C TYR A 56 -19.50 -6.63 9.79
N GLY A 57 -19.12 -7.42 10.80
CA GLY A 57 -19.67 -7.28 12.15
C GLY A 57 -19.37 -5.93 12.78
N SER A 58 -18.30 -5.24 12.40
CA SER A 58 -17.93 -3.95 12.96
C SER A 58 -18.91 -2.81 12.60
N PHE A 59 -19.64 -2.91 11.46
CA PHE A 59 -20.70 -1.97 11.10
C PHE A 59 -22.12 -2.55 11.23
N ILE A 60 -22.31 -3.88 11.06
CA ILE A 60 -23.63 -4.51 11.20
C ILE A 60 -24.11 -4.41 12.64
N VAL A 61 -23.25 -4.65 13.64
CA VAL A 61 -23.63 -4.60 15.06
C VAL A 61 -24.17 -3.21 15.44
N PRO A 62 -23.49 -2.08 15.22
CA PRO A 62 -24.04 -0.77 15.54
C PRO A 62 -25.23 -0.39 14.66
N ALA A 63 -25.29 -0.87 13.41
CA ALA A 63 -26.45 -0.66 12.53
C ALA A 63 -27.71 -1.30 13.10
N LEU A 64 -27.64 -2.58 13.49
CA LEU A 64 -28.77 -3.31 14.07
C LEU A 64 -29.17 -2.74 15.44
N GLU A 65 -28.20 -2.38 16.29
CA GLU A 65 -28.49 -1.74 17.57
C GLU A 65 -29.30 -0.44 17.40
N ARG A 66 -28.95 0.37 16.41
CA ARG A 66 -29.66 1.62 16.10
C ARG A 66 -31.10 1.37 15.72
N VAL A 67 -31.36 0.43 14.83
CA VAL A 67 -32.73 0.09 14.37
C VAL A 67 -33.55 -0.53 15.50
N THR A 68 -32.95 -1.41 16.30
CA THR A 68 -33.60 -2.06 17.45
C THR A 68 -33.98 -1.04 18.52
N ALA A 69 -33.14 -0.04 18.80
CA ALA A 69 -33.37 0.96 19.83
C ALA A 69 -34.50 1.95 19.48
N THR A 70 -34.70 2.25 18.20
CA THR A 70 -35.73 3.20 17.77
C THR A 70 -37.14 2.64 17.82
N GLY A 71 -37.34 1.32 17.57
CA GLY A 71 -38.65 0.65 17.62
C GLY A 71 -39.68 1.25 16.67
N GLU A 72 -39.31 2.06 15.69
CA GLU A 72 -40.22 2.76 14.79
C GLU A 72 -40.45 1.89 13.54
N GLU A 73 -41.60 1.22 13.51
CA GLU A 73 -42.01 0.28 12.44
C GLU A 73 -42.37 0.96 11.11
N ASP A 74 -42.68 2.27 11.11
CA ASP A 74 -43.20 3.01 9.94
C ASP A 74 -42.15 3.87 9.20
N LYS A 75 -40.88 3.80 9.57
CA LYS A 75 -39.79 4.46 8.83
C LYS A 75 -39.35 3.62 7.64
N GLY A 76 -39.03 4.29 6.54
CA GLY A 76 -38.38 3.65 5.41
C GLY A 76 -36.96 3.17 5.74
N THR A 77 -36.11 3.04 4.72
CA THR A 77 -34.69 2.59 4.90
C THR A 77 -33.95 3.53 5.84
N GLN A 78 -33.49 2.99 6.97
CA GLN A 78 -32.71 3.71 7.98
C GLN A 78 -31.20 3.46 7.84
N ILE A 79 -30.84 2.29 7.37
CA ILE A 79 -29.45 1.87 7.15
C ILE A 79 -29.25 1.59 5.66
N LEU A 80 -28.30 2.28 5.05
CA LEU A 80 -27.88 2.04 3.68
C LEU A 80 -26.43 1.59 3.65
N ILE A 81 -26.18 0.38 3.14
CA ILE A 81 -24.86 -0.18 2.96
C ILE A 81 -24.59 -0.26 1.46
N ILE A 82 -23.59 0.46 0.99
CA ILE A 82 -23.14 0.42 -0.41
C ILE A 82 -21.86 -0.41 -0.48
N THR A 83 -21.93 -1.52 -1.21
CA THR A 83 -20.78 -2.37 -1.52
C THR A 83 -20.72 -2.62 -3.02
N PRO A 84 -19.54 -2.43 -3.66
CA PRO A 84 -19.39 -2.68 -5.09
C PRO A 84 -19.37 -4.16 -5.46
N ASP A 85 -18.98 -5.05 -4.54
CA ASP A 85 -18.91 -6.48 -4.77
C ASP A 85 -20.24 -7.19 -4.45
N PRO A 86 -20.84 -7.95 -5.41
CA PRO A 86 -22.06 -8.70 -5.16
C PRO A 86 -21.90 -9.84 -4.14
N ASP A 87 -20.73 -10.47 -4.04
CA ASP A 87 -20.47 -11.54 -3.07
C ASP A 87 -20.45 -10.97 -1.66
N ASP A 88 -19.83 -9.80 -1.46
CA ASP A 88 -19.87 -9.05 -0.20
C ASP A 88 -21.32 -8.65 0.17
N ALA A 89 -22.10 -8.17 -0.80
CA ALA A 89 -23.51 -7.82 -0.58
C ALA A 89 -24.31 -9.02 -0.04
N ASN A 90 -24.13 -10.18 -0.63
CA ASN A 90 -24.80 -11.41 -0.22
C ASN A 90 -24.35 -11.89 1.17
N GLU A 91 -23.07 -11.72 1.53
CA GLU A 91 -22.56 -12.10 2.84
C GLU A 91 -23.08 -11.13 3.92
N ILE A 92 -23.07 -9.85 3.64
CA ILE A 92 -23.62 -8.81 4.53
C ILE A 92 -25.12 -9.07 4.78
N ASP A 93 -25.91 -9.32 3.74
CA ASP A 93 -27.35 -9.62 3.86
C ASP A 93 -27.60 -10.82 4.79
N LYS A 94 -26.90 -11.94 4.59
CA LYS A 94 -26.99 -13.12 5.44
C LYS A 94 -26.67 -12.83 6.90
N LEU A 95 -25.65 -12.02 7.15
CA LEU A 95 -25.25 -11.63 8.50
C LEU A 95 -26.27 -10.71 9.15
N VAL A 96 -26.80 -9.70 8.42
CA VAL A 96 -27.87 -8.82 8.89
C VAL A 96 -29.12 -9.61 9.23
N TRP A 97 -29.53 -10.54 8.35
CA TRP A 97 -30.67 -11.40 8.60
C TRP A 97 -30.47 -12.29 9.86
N ALA A 98 -29.31 -12.93 9.99
CA ALA A 98 -29.03 -13.82 11.11
C ALA A 98 -28.91 -13.07 12.45
N MET A 99 -28.20 -11.96 12.48
CA MET A 99 -28.02 -11.16 13.71
C MET A 99 -29.29 -10.38 14.07
N GLY A 100 -30.05 -9.91 13.08
CA GLY A 100 -31.27 -9.11 13.27
C GLY A 100 -32.54 -9.94 13.54
N TYR A 101 -32.45 -11.27 13.45
CA TYR A 101 -33.61 -12.17 13.55
C TYR A 101 -34.44 -11.95 14.83
N HIS A 102 -33.79 -11.87 15.98
CA HIS A 102 -34.46 -11.67 17.27
C HIS A 102 -35.05 -10.26 17.46
N ALA A 103 -34.51 -9.29 16.76
CA ALA A 103 -34.96 -7.89 16.73
C ALA A 103 -36.02 -7.64 15.63
N GLN A 104 -36.32 -8.68 14.82
CA GLN A 104 -37.27 -8.59 13.69
C GLN A 104 -36.87 -7.50 12.67
N VAL A 105 -35.61 -7.31 12.44
CA VAL A 105 -35.10 -6.35 11.45
C VAL A 105 -35.24 -6.92 10.04
N GLU A 106 -35.90 -6.17 9.17
CA GLU A 106 -36.04 -6.50 7.77
C GLU A 106 -34.89 -5.95 6.94
N CYS A 107 -34.31 -6.80 6.11
CA CYS A 107 -33.22 -6.47 5.19
C CYS A 107 -33.62 -6.81 3.76
N ALA A 108 -33.18 -5.99 2.82
CA ALA A 108 -33.24 -6.32 1.40
C ALA A 108 -31.89 -6.05 0.74
N THR A 109 -31.56 -6.88 -0.26
CA THR A 109 -30.41 -6.67 -1.13
C THR A 109 -30.86 -6.21 -2.51
N VAL A 110 -30.17 -5.22 -3.05
CA VAL A 110 -30.41 -4.65 -4.37
C VAL A 110 -29.20 -4.92 -5.25
N GLU A 111 -29.40 -5.76 -6.26
CA GLU A 111 -28.34 -6.18 -7.18
C GLU A 111 -28.84 -6.25 -8.63
N LEU A 112 -27.92 -6.19 -9.61
CA LEU A 112 -28.28 -6.17 -11.03
C LEU A 112 -28.93 -7.47 -11.51
N GLU A 113 -28.59 -8.62 -10.93
CA GLU A 113 -29.07 -9.94 -11.34
C GLU A 113 -30.46 -10.29 -10.82
N GLY A 114 -30.94 -9.61 -9.76
CA GLY A 114 -32.25 -9.86 -9.18
C GLY A 114 -33.42 -9.29 -9.97
N ASP A 115 -34.65 -9.77 -9.67
CA ASP A 115 -35.88 -9.22 -10.25
C ASP A 115 -36.07 -7.78 -9.78
N TYR A 116 -36.21 -6.85 -10.73
CA TYR A 116 -36.31 -5.43 -10.44
C TYR A 116 -37.58 -5.09 -9.64
N ASP A 117 -38.72 -5.63 -10.05
CA ASP A 117 -40.04 -5.28 -9.46
C ASP A 117 -40.13 -5.82 -8.02
N GLU A 118 -39.54 -6.99 -7.74
CA GLU A 118 -39.46 -7.56 -6.38
C GLU A 118 -38.54 -6.72 -5.48
N GLN A 119 -37.36 -6.30 -5.96
CA GLN A 119 -36.44 -5.44 -5.22
C GLN A 119 -37.03 -4.05 -4.97
N GLU A 120 -37.65 -3.43 -6.01
CA GLU A 120 -38.32 -2.14 -5.87
C GLU A 120 -39.45 -2.21 -4.83
N LYS A 121 -40.27 -3.27 -4.87
CA LYS A 121 -41.32 -3.50 -3.94
C LYS A 121 -40.82 -3.64 -2.50
N ALA A 122 -39.79 -4.44 -2.25
CA ALA A 122 -39.22 -4.65 -0.93
C ALA A 122 -38.78 -3.31 -0.29
N ILE A 123 -38.16 -2.43 -1.09
CA ILE A 123 -37.75 -1.10 -0.60
C ILE A 123 -38.96 -0.21 -0.30
N LEU A 124 -40.00 -0.24 -1.17
CA LEU A 124 -41.21 0.59 -1.00
C LEU A 124 -42.08 0.09 0.15
N ASP A 125 -42.04 -1.20 0.46
CA ASP A 125 -42.73 -1.79 1.61
C ASP A 125 -42.03 -1.43 2.95
N GLY A 126 -40.78 -0.88 2.90
CA GLY A 126 -40.14 -0.24 4.05
C GLY A 126 -39.17 -1.10 4.82
N VAL A 127 -38.17 -1.69 4.13
CA VAL A 127 -37.05 -2.40 4.83
C VAL A 127 -36.17 -1.43 5.62
N GLN A 128 -35.80 -1.80 6.83
CA GLN A 128 -34.95 -0.97 7.69
C GLN A 128 -33.49 -0.95 7.19
N VAL A 129 -32.99 -2.08 6.72
CA VAL A 129 -31.61 -2.22 6.21
C VAL A 129 -31.63 -2.52 4.73
N LEU A 130 -30.94 -1.71 3.95
CA LEU A 130 -30.75 -1.93 2.52
C LEU A 130 -29.26 -2.15 2.22
N VAL A 131 -28.94 -3.31 1.65
CA VAL A 131 -27.64 -3.60 1.07
C VAL A 131 -27.71 -3.37 -0.42
N ALA A 132 -26.90 -2.48 -0.96
CA ALA A 132 -27.03 -2.02 -2.33
C ALA A 132 -25.75 -2.18 -3.15
N ASN A 133 -25.88 -2.93 -4.24
CA ASN A 133 -24.91 -2.83 -5.32
C ASN A 133 -25.20 -1.58 -6.16
N PRO A 134 -24.19 -0.76 -6.46
CA PRO A 134 -24.38 0.57 -7.05
C PRO A 134 -25.09 0.61 -8.41
N GLY A 135 -24.93 -0.42 -9.21
CA GLY A 135 -25.53 -0.45 -10.55
C GLY A 135 -27.06 -0.37 -10.51
N ARG A 136 -27.70 -1.18 -9.68
CA ARG A 136 -29.15 -1.19 -9.49
C ARG A 136 -29.65 0.05 -8.74
N LEU A 137 -28.84 0.56 -7.81
CA LEU A 137 -29.18 1.73 -7.01
C LEU A 137 -29.44 2.96 -7.89
N THR A 138 -28.70 3.12 -8.99
CA THR A 138 -28.91 4.21 -9.94
C THR A 138 -30.33 4.18 -10.54
N ASP A 139 -30.81 3.02 -10.96
CA ASP A 139 -32.14 2.86 -11.55
C ASP A 139 -33.25 3.22 -10.54
N LEU A 140 -33.09 2.81 -9.28
CA LEU A 140 -34.04 3.13 -8.20
C LEU A 140 -34.07 4.62 -7.87
N LEU A 141 -32.92 5.29 -7.86
CA LEU A 141 -32.84 6.72 -7.61
C LEU A 141 -33.48 7.57 -8.70
N GLU A 142 -33.46 7.11 -9.95
CA GLU A 142 -34.15 7.80 -11.04
C GLU A 142 -35.67 7.78 -10.87
N LYS A 143 -36.23 6.66 -10.36
CA LYS A 143 -37.67 6.50 -10.16
C LYS A 143 -38.16 7.07 -8.83
N HIS A 144 -37.40 6.90 -7.76
CA HIS A 144 -37.86 7.17 -6.38
C HIS A 144 -37.01 8.24 -5.69
N ARG A 145 -37.51 9.46 -5.63
CA ARG A 145 -36.77 10.62 -5.11
C ARG A 145 -36.52 10.59 -3.62
N PHE A 146 -37.37 9.93 -2.84
CA PHE A 146 -37.42 10.05 -1.37
C PHE A 146 -37.13 8.75 -0.63
N ILE A 147 -36.62 7.70 -1.32
CA ILE A 147 -36.40 6.39 -0.70
C ILE A 147 -35.32 6.40 0.40
N PHE A 148 -34.41 7.39 0.37
CA PHE A 148 -33.31 7.52 1.34
C PHE A 148 -33.45 8.72 2.27
N ARG A 149 -34.64 9.33 2.34
CA ARG A 149 -34.83 10.50 3.19
C ARG A 149 -34.57 10.22 4.68
N ASP A 150 -34.88 9.00 5.14
CA ASP A 150 -34.85 8.57 6.53
C ASP A 150 -33.57 7.80 6.90
N VAL A 151 -32.56 7.75 6.02
CA VAL A 151 -31.28 7.08 6.28
C VAL A 151 -30.55 7.78 7.42
N GLU A 152 -30.24 7.03 8.47
CA GLU A 152 -29.49 7.48 9.66
C GLU A 152 -28.07 6.95 9.72
N LEU A 153 -27.77 5.87 8.95
CA LEU A 153 -26.42 5.35 8.80
C LEU A 153 -26.15 4.99 7.33
N LEU A 154 -25.10 5.57 6.79
CA LEU A 154 -24.53 5.25 5.48
C LEU A 154 -23.21 4.51 5.67
N VAL A 155 -23.14 3.28 5.17
CA VAL A 155 -21.88 2.51 5.14
C VAL A 155 -21.36 2.47 3.72
N LEU A 156 -20.09 2.81 3.53
CA LEU A 156 -19.37 2.67 2.27
C LEU A 156 -18.28 1.59 2.44
N ASP A 157 -18.53 0.47 1.82
CA ASP A 157 -17.58 -0.65 1.81
C ASP A 157 -16.65 -0.53 0.61
N ASN A 158 -15.34 -0.75 0.81
CA ASN A 158 -14.30 -0.66 -0.24
C ASN A 158 -14.38 0.65 -1.06
N ILE A 159 -14.08 1.78 -0.42
CA ILE A 159 -14.14 3.13 -1.03
C ILE A 159 -13.32 3.22 -2.31
N GLU A 160 -12.15 2.57 -2.38
CA GLU A 160 -11.31 2.54 -3.59
C GLU A 160 -12.03 1.93 -4.78
N ASP A 161 -12.74 0.83 -4.56
CA ASP A 161 -13.48 0.17 -5.63
C ASP A 161 -14.70 1.02 -6.07
N CYS A 162 -15.33 1.72 -5.12
CA CYS A 162 -16.34 2.72 -5.46
C CYS A 162 -15.77 3.84 -6.36
N ILE A 163 -14.55 4.29 -6.11
CA ILE A 163 -13.88 5.30 -6.94
C ILE A 163 -13.48 4.72 -8.29
N LEU A 164 -12.87 3.54 -8.30
CA LEU A 164 -12.41 2.84 -9.51
C LEU A 164 -13.56 2.56 -10.49
N LEU A 165 -14.73 2.23 -9.98
CA LEU A 165 -15.95 1.96 -10.73
C LEU A 165 -16.76 3.24 -11.07
N ASP A 166 -16.20 4.43 -10.86
CA ASP A 166 -16.83 5.74 -11.13
C ASP A 166 -18.18 5.95 -10.40
N LEU A 167 -18.30 5.45 -9.16
CA LEU A 167 -19.53 5.53 -8.36
C LEU A 167 -19.61 6.80 -7.48
N VAL A 168 -18.60 7.64 -7.49
CA VAL A 168 -18.57 8.90 -6.73
C VAL A 168 -19.77 9.81 -7.03
N PRO A 169 -20.23 9.98 -8.29
CA PRO A 169 -21.44 10.76 -8.58
C PRO A 169 -22.70 10.18 -7.93
N LEU A 170 -22.84 8.85 -7.92
CA LEU A 170 -23.96 8.14 -7.28
C LEU A 170 -23.95 8.37 -5.77
N ILE A 171 -22.82 8.19 -5.09
CA ILE A 171 -22.68 8.42 -3.65
C ILE A 171 -23.03 9.87 -3.30
N LYS A 172 -22.59 10.83 -4.11
CA LYS A 172 -22.96 12.24 -3.95
C LYS A 172 -24.45 12.51 -4.16
N ASP A 173 -25.11 11.78 -5.04
CA ASP A 173 -26.55 11.88 -5.25
C ASP A 173 -27.34 11.25 -4.09
N VAL A 174 -26.91 10.10 -3.57
CA VAL A 174 -27.42 9.49 -2.34
C VAL A 174 -27.37 10.48 -1.18
N LYS A 175 -26.19 11.06 -0.91
CA LYS A 175 -26.03 12.07 0.16
C LYS A 175 -27.07 13.20 0.07
N LYS A 176 -27.33 13.73 -1.12
CA LYS A 176 -28.28 14.82 -1.33
C LYS A 176 -29.74 14.44 -1.05
N ARG A 177 -30.05 13.14 -1.01
CA ARG A 177 -31.39 12.63 -0.81
C ARG A 177 -31.68 12.26 0.65
N ILE A 178 -30.63 12.09 1.44
CA ILE A 178 -30.78 11.91 2.91
C ILE A 178 -31.21 13.24 3.51
N MET A 179 -32.28 13.20 4.32
CA MET A 179 -32.88 14.40 4.95
C MET A 179 -32.81 14.35 6.48
N SER A 180 -32.48 13.20 7.05
CA SER A 180 -32.18 12.99 8.47
C SER A 180 -30.76 13.39 8.82
N ASP A 181 -30.48 13.56 10.10
CA ASP A 181 -29.10 13.53 10.60
C ASP A 181 -28.58 12.10 10.45
N TYR A 182 -27.43 11.95 9.82
CA TYR A 182 -26.88 10.63 9.50
C TYR A 182 -25.39 10.54 9.82
N GLN A 183 -24.96 9.34 10.13
CA GLN A 183 -23.58 8.94 10.35
C GLN A 183 -23.03 8.26 9.10
N VAL A 184 -21.74 8.41 8.85
CA VAL A 184 -21.03 7.67 7.79
C VAL A 184 -19.95 6.77 8.37
N ILE A 185 -19.94 5.50 7.95
CA ILE A 185 -18.85 4.56 8.23
C ILE A 185 -18.24 4.13 6.89
N GLY A 186 -16.96 4.39 6.69
CA GLY A 186 -16.25 4.09 5.45
C GLY A 186 -15.05 3.19 5.66
N TYR A 187 -14.89 2.22 4.77
CA TYR A 187 -13.76 1.29 4.75
C TYR A 187 -12.89 1.55 3.53
N SER A 188 -11.59 1.66 3.74
CA SER A 188 -10.62 1.99 2.71
C SER A 188 -9.27 1.31 3.01
N LYS A 189 -8.58 0.80 1.99
CA LYS A 189 -7.22 0.24 2.13
C LYS A 189 -6.18 1.33 2.28
N GLU A 190 -6.40 2.45 1.58
CA GLU A 190 -5.46 3.56 1.46
C GLU A 190 -6.15 4.90 1.69
N TYR A 191 -5.37 5.91 2.06
CA TYR A 191 -5.84 7.30 2.11
C TYR A 191 -5.06 8.15 1.10
N ASN A 192 -5.48 8.07 -0.15
CA ASN A 192 -4.94 8.89 -1.25
C ASN A 192 -5.80 10.15 -1.50
N GLU A 193 -5.43 11.01 -2.44
CA GLU A 193 -6.15 12.26 -2.74
C GLU A 193 -7.59 12.04 -3.22
N GLU A 194 -7.87 10.92 -3.90
CA GLU A 194 -9.21 10.60 -4.40
C GLU A 194 -10.12 10.17 -3.24
N VAL A 195 -9.64 9.28 -2.37
CA VAL A 195 -10.33 8.87 -1.13
C VAL A 195 -10.55 10.09 -0.24
N LYS A 196 -9.52 10.90 -0.02
CA LYS A 196 -9.62 12.15 0.75
C LYS A 196 -10.71 13.06 0.23
N SER A 197 -10.76 13.31 -1.09
CA SER A 197 -11.77 14.18 -1.71
C SER A 197 -13.21 13.66 -1.49
N LEU A 198 -13.41 12.35 -1.51
CA LEU A 198 -14.72 11.76 -1.21
C LEU A 198 -15.04 11.85 0.28
N VAL A 199 -14.12 11.47 1.16
CA VAL A 199 -14.28 11.52 2.62
C VAL A 199 -14.60 12.94 3.10
N GLU A 200 -13.84 13.95 2.67
CA GLU A 200 -14.11 15.36 3.01
C GLU A 200 -15.48 15.84 2.52
N TYR A 201 -16.02 15.23 1.45
CA TYR A 201 -17.36 15.57 0.97
C TYR A 201 -18.47 14.91 1.79
N ILE A 202 -18.30 13.64 2.24
CA ILE A 202 -19.39 12.84 2.83
C ILE A 202 -19.37 12.79 4.35
N MET A 203 -18.21 12.92 5.00
CA MET A 203 -18.00 12.81 6.44
C MET A 203 -17.75 14.16 7.11
N GLU A 204 -18.12 14.28 8.39
CA GLU A 204 -17.84 15.44 9.23
C GLU A 204 -16.88 15.03 10.37
N GLU A 205 -15.64 15.54 10.34
CA GLU A 205 -14.58 15.27 11.34
C GLU A 205 -14.49 13.78 11.73
N PRO A 206 -14.25 12.86 10.78
CA PRO A 206 -14.32 11.44 11.06
C PRO A 206 -13.25 10.99 12.06
N SER A 207 -13.67 10.10 12.97
CA SER A 207 -12.73 9.31 13.77
C SER A 207 -11.99 8.34 12.85
N VAL A 208 -10.66 8.22 13.03
CA VAL A 208 -9.82 7.43 12.15
C VAL A 208 -9.30 6.21 12.87
N VAL A 209 -9.48 5.04 12.27
CA VAL A 209 -9.07 3.74 12.83
C VAL A 209 -8.13 3.02 11.87
N GLY A 210 -6.99 2.57 12.35
CA GLY A 210 -6.05 1.72 11.61
C GLY A 210 -5.12 2.43 10.63
N PHE A 211 -5.31 3.73 10.32
CA PHE A 211 -4.38 4.48 9.47
C PHE A 211 -3.20 5.03 10.27
N GLU A 212 -2.00 4.90 9.72
CA GLU A 212 -0.77 5.41 10.33
C GLU A 212 -0.49 6.88 9.97
N ASN A 213 -1.03 7.36 8.83
CA ASN A 213 -0.83 8.71 8.34
C ASN A 213 -1.72 9.73 9.06
N VAL A 214 -1.68 9.71 10.40
CA VAL A 214 -2.48 10.60 11.24
C VAL A 214 -1.57 11.68 11.83
N ARG A 215 -1.91 12.97 11.61
CA ARG A 215 -1.21 14.10 12.23
C ARG A 215 -1.46 14.11 13.75
N SER A 216 -0.62 14.81 14.49
CA SER A 216 -0.73 14.97 15.95
C SER A 216 -2.08 15.55 16.44
N ASN A 217 -2.84 16.16 15.55
CA ASN A 217 -4.21 16.66 15.79
C ASN A 217 -5.32 15.64 15.46
N GLY A 218 -4.97 14.40 15.09
CA GLY A 218 -5.93 13.35 14.74
C GLY A 218 -6.44 13.37 13.30
N GLN A 219 -5.98 14.32 12.46
CA GLN A 219 -6.40 14.40 11.07
C GLN A 219 -5.55 13.52 10.16
N LEU A 220 -6.18 12.81 9.24
CA LEU A 220 -5.50 12.09 8.16
C LEU A 220 -4.79 13.04 7.21
N THR A 221 -3.69 12.59 6.66
CA THR A 221 -2.91 13.34 5.67
C THR A 221 -2.46 12.42 4.55
N THR A 222 -2.49 12.94 3.33
CA THR A 222 -1.88 12.33 2.16
C THR A 222 -0.40 12.71 2.05
N GLU A 223 0.03 13.69 2.88
CA GLU A 223 1.44 14.05 2.95
C GLU A 223 2.24 12.93 3.63
N PRO A 224 3.44 12.65 3.16
CA PRO A 224 4.32 11.68 3.78
C PRO A 224 4.63 12.08 5.24
N PRO A 225 4.92 11.11 6.13
CA PRO A 225 5.18 11.38 7.52
C PRO A 225 6.34 12.37 7.69
N GLU A 226 6.28 13.20 8.72
CA GLU A 226 7.42 14.03 9.08
C GLU A 226 8.58 13.15 9.57
N VAL A 227 9.80 13.58 9.25
CA VAL A 227 10.98 12.87 9.71
C VAL A 227 11.05 12.91 11.25
N PRO A 228 11.09 11.75 11.94
CA PRO A 228 11.11 11.73 13.40
C PRO A 228 12.29 12.51 13.98
N SER A 229 12.04 13.42 14.91
CA SER A 229 13.06 14.35 15.46
C SER A 229 14.24 13.64 16.18
N LYS A 230 14.06 12.41 16.64
CA LYS A 230 15.09 11.60 17.30
C LYS A 230 15.84 10.66 16.35
N LEU A 231 15.46 10.62 15.08
CA LEU A 231 16.07 9.74 14.09
C LEU A 231 17.47 10.22 13.71
N LYS A 232 18.44 9.32 13.78
CA LYS A 232 19.80 9.60 13.31
C LYS A 232 19.87 9.42 11.80
N GLN A 233 19.89 10.52 11.06
CA GLN A 233 20.01 10.52 9.62
C GLN A 233 21.45 10.70 9.17
N GLY A 234 21.92 9.86 8.25
CA GLY A 234 23.27 9.98 7.74
C GLY A 234 23.45 9.46 6.32
N TYR A 235 24.51 9.90 5.65
CA TYR A 235 24.93 9.34 4.38
C TYR A 235 26.44 9.09 4.35
N ILE A 236 26.85 8.06 3.61
CA ILE A 236 28.26 7.69 3.42
C ILE A 236 28.62 7.88 1.96
N ASN A 237 29.60 8.74 1.68
CA ASN A 237 30.17 8.87 0.34
C ASN A 237 30.96 7.63 -0.03
N VAL A 238 30.44 6.84 -0.97
CA VAL A 238 30.99 5.53 -1.33
C VAL A 238 31.89 5.65 -2.55
N PRO A 239 33.14 5.17 -2.46
CA PRO A 239 34.05 5.14 -3.61
C PRO A 239 33.55 4.19 -4.70
N ASP A 240 33.90 4.49 -5.97
CA ASP A 240 33.52 3.68 -7.12
C ASP A 240 33.79 2.18 -6.90
N ARG A 241 32.77 1.36 -7.20
CA ARG A 241 32.79 -0.12 -7.10
C ARG A 241 33.01 -0.67 -5.67
N MET A 242 32.71 0.14 -4.63
CA MET A 242 32.85 -0.30 -3.25
C MET A 242 31.52 -0.32 -2.47
N LYS A 243 30.38 -0.07 -3.12
CA LYS A 243 29.05 0.04 -2.46
C LYS A 243 28.73 -1.19 -1.60
N ILE A 244 28.90 -2.41 -2.14
CA ILE A 244 28.70 -3.66 -1.37
C ILE A 244 29.70 -3.80 -0.21
N THR A 245 30.98 -3.44 -0.44
CA THR A 245 31.98 -3.52 0.63
C THR A 245 31.68 -2.56 1.75
N THR A 246 31.19 -1.35 1.42
CA THR A 246 30.80 -0.34 2.40
C THR A 246 29.58 -0.77 3.18
N LEU A 247 28.54 -1.33 2.50
CA LEU A 247 27.38 -1.89 3.15
C LEU A 247 27.76 -2.95 4.18
N MET A 248 28.57 -3.94 3.79
CA MET A 248 28.98 -5.02 4.69
C MET A 248 29.77 -4.51 5.88
N ALA A 249 30.72 -3.60 5.65
CA ALA A 249 31.51 -3.00 6.73
C ALA A 249 30.64 -2.14 7.66
N HIS A 250 29.61 -1.48 7.13
CA HIS A 250 28.66 -0.72 7.95
C HIS A 250 27.80 -1.65 8.81
N ILE A 251 27.25 -2.72 8.27
CA ILE A 251 26.48 -3.74 8.99
C ILE A 251 27.32 -4.35 10.11
N ASP A 252 28.59 -4.74 9.80
CA ASP A 252 29.50 -5.35 10.76
C ASP A 252 29.86 -4.38 11.92
N SER A 253 29.91 -3.07 11.64
CA SER A 253 30.24 -2.03 12.65
C SER A 253 29.03 -1.52 13.43
N THR A 254 27.82 -1.82 12.98
CA THR A 254 26.58 -1.29 13.52
C THR A 254 25.51 -2.39 13.66
N PRO A 255 25.69 -3.32 14.62
CA PRO A 255 24.75 -4.42 14.81
C PRO A 255 23.36 -3.90 15.14
N THR A 256 22.35 -4.54 14.56
CA THR A 256 20.92 -4.25 14.74
C THR A 256 20.16 -5.55 14.67
N ASP A 257 19.02 -5.67 15.35
CA ASP A 257 18.20 -6.88 15.30
C ASP A 257 17.29 -6.91 14.07
N LYS A 258 16.72 -5.75 13.69
CA LYS A 258 15.87 -5.61 12.50
C LYS A 258 16.37 -4.47 11.61
N CYS A 259 16.69 -4.80 10.35
CA CYS A 259 17.21 -3.84 9.37
C CYS A 259 16.53 -4.00 8.00
N VAL A 260 16.03 -2.91 7.43
CA VAL A 260 15.49 -2.86 6.06
C VAL A 260 16.53 -2.23 5.13
N ILE A 261 16.75 -2.83 3.96
CA ILE A 261 17.72 -2.36 2.95
C ILE A 261 16.99 -2.12 1.62
N PHE A 262 16.87 -0.88 1.21
CA PHE A 262 16.24 -0.49 -0.05
C PHE A 262 17.24 -0.50 -1.21
N THR A 263 16.84 -1.10 -2.33
CA THR A 263 17.63 -1.17 -3.57
C THR A 263 16.78 -0.74 -4.77
N ALA A 264 17.41 -0.20 -5.80
CA ALA A 264 16.73 0.26 -7.00
C ALA A 264 16.21 -0.85 -7.94
N SER A 265 16.53 -2.13 -7.68
CA SER A 265 16.10 -3.20 -8.58
C SER A 265 16.19 -4.59 -7.97
N LYS A 266 15.30 -5.49 -8.43
CA LYS A 266 15.36 -6.92 -8.10
C LYS A 266 16.73 -7.55 -8.26
N ARG A 267 17.47 -7.22 -9.35
CA ARG A 267 18.84 -7.75 -9.57
C ARG A 267 19.80 -7.29 -8.48
N GLY A 268 19.66 -6.06 -8.01
CA GLY A 268 20.40 -5.51 -6.88
C GLY A 268 20.12 -6.30 -5.60
N THR A 269 18.83 -6.48 -5.30
CA THR A 269 18.35 -7.27 -4.15
C THR A 269 18.90 -8.69 -4.15
N ASP A 270 18.76 -9.44 -5.27
CA ASP A 270 19.26 -10.82 -5.40
C ASP A 270 20.78 -10.92 -5.21
N ARG A 271 21.51 -9.91 -5.67
CA ARG A 271 22.96 -9.85 -5.50
C ARG A 271 23.33 -9.61 -4.03
N LEU A 272 22.68 -8.69 -3.36
CA LEU A 272 22.91 -8.39 -1.95
C LEU A 272 22.50 -9.55 -1.06
N TYR A 273 21.36 -10.18 -1.32
CA TYR A 273 20.92 -11.37 -0.61
C TYR A 273 21.96 -12.48 -0.62
N ARG A 274 22.57 -12.77 -1.81
CA ARG A 274 23.64 -13.77 -1.90
C ARG A 274 24.90 -13.37 -1.12
N VAL A 275 25.21 -12.08 -1.02
CA VAL A 275 26.37 -11.59 -0.26
C VAL A 275 26.10 -11.68 1.25
N LEU A 276 24.92 -11.30 1.72
CA LEU A 276 24.50 -11.42 3.13
C LEU A 276 24.57 -12.88 3.58
N ARG A 277 23.96 -13.79 2.81
CA ARG A 277 23.96 -15.22 3.10
C ARG A 277 25.36 -15.83 3.18
N LYS A 278 26.29 -15.40 2.32
CA LYS A 278 27.69 -15.85 2.36
C LYS A 278 28.44 -15.45 3.63
N ARG A 279 27.93 -14.43 4.35
CA ARG A 279 28.47 -13.94 5.62
C ARG A 279 27.69 -14.39 6.84
N ASN A 280 26.83 -15.40 6.68
CA ASN A 280 25.92 -15.92 7.72
C ASN A 280 24.94 -14.88 8.29
N ASN A 281 24.64 -13.81 7.54
CA ASN A 281 23.59 -12.89 7.90
C ASN A 281 22.24 -13.44 7.42
N SER A 282 21.28 -13.60 8.33
CA SER A 282 19.92 -14.04 8.00
C SER A 282 19.16 -12.91 7.31
N GLY A 283 18.52 -13.21 6.19
CA GLY A 283 17.77 -12.18 5.47
C GLY A 283 16.78 -12.78 4.48
N THR A 284 15.82 -11.97 4.07
CA THR A 284 14.85 -12.27 3.02
C THR A 284 14.75 -11.10 2.05
N SER A 285 14.03 -11.28 0.94
CA SER A 285 13.89 -10.22 -0.08
C SER A 285 12.44 -10.08 -0.53
N LEU A 286 11.96 -8.83 -0.62
CA LEU A 286 10.67 -8.45 -1.18
C LEU A 286 10.86 -7.68 -2.48
N HIS A 287 10.05 -7.96 -3.49
CA HIS A 287 10.02 -7.22 -4.75
C HIS A 287 8.71 -7.49 -5.50
N GLY A 288 8.26 -6.55 -6.33
CA GLY A 288 6.98 -6.58 -7.02
C GLY A 288 6.70 -7.78 -7.96
N LYS A 289 7.68 -8.67 -8.21
CA LYS A 289 7.50 -9.88 -9.05
C LYS A 289 7.31 -11.16 -8.24
N LEU A 290 7.12 -11.08 -6.94
CA LEU A 290 6.78 -12.23 -6.11
C LEU A 290 5.28 -12.49 -6.20
N SER A 291 4.86 -13.75 -6.08
CA SER A 291 3.47 -14.07 -5.81
C SER A 291 3.10 -13.61 -4.39
N ASP A 292 1.82 -13.27 -4.18
CA ASP A 292 1.34 -12.74 -2.90
C ASP A 292 1.61 -13.69 -1.75
N GLU A 293 1.41 -15.01 -1.92
CA GLU A 293 1.77 -16.02 -0.93
C GLU A 293 3.25 -15.96 -0.52
N LYS A 294 4.16 -15.82 -1.50
CA LYS A 294 5.60 -15.72 -1.21
C LYS A 294 5.97 -14.39 -0.59
N ARG A 295 5.24 -13.31 -0.96
CA ARG A 295 5.41 -11.99 -0.37
C ARG A 295 5.02 -12.06 1.11
N ALA A 296 3.81 -12.54 1.42
CA ALA A 296 3.30 -12.71 2.78
C ALA A 296 4.23 -13.58 3.64
N GLN A 297 4.65 -14.75 3.14
CA GLN A 297 5.57 -15.63 3.86
C GLN A 297 6.92 -14.94 4.19
N ARG A 298 7.50 -14.22 3.23
CA ARG A 298 8.79 -13.55 3.44
C ARG A 298 8.67 -12.36 4.35
N PHE A 299 7.56 -11.65 4.28
CA PHE A 299 7.22 -10.56 5.17
C PHE A 299 7.08 -11.08 6.60
N ALA A 300 6.27 -12.14 6.82
CA ALA A 300 6.10 -12.79 8.11
C ALA A 300 7.43 -13.26 8.73
N ASN A 301 8.34 -13.86 7.94
CA ASN A 301 9.65 -14.27 8.44
C ASN A 301 10.47 -13.08 9.02
N PHE A 302 10.30 -11.87 8.47
CA PHE A 302 10.98 -10.68 8.98
C PHE A 302 10.26 -10.08 10.19
N THR A 303 8.94 -9.97 10.14
CA THR A 303 8.14 -9.43 11.27
C THR A 303 8.25 -10.28 12.51
N ASN A 304 8.23 -11.62 12.37
CA ASN A 304 8.42 -12.57 13.46
C ASN A 304 9.86 -12.62 14.02
N GLY A 305 10.83 -11.98 13.33
CA GLY A 305 12.23 -11.99 13.76
C GLY A 305 13.04 -13.23 13.36
N ASP A 306 12.51 -14.10 12.50
CA ASP A 306 13.23 -15.27 11.98
C ASP A 306 14.45 -14.85 11.14
N VAL A 307 14.38 -13.67 10.54
CA VAL A 307 15.47 -13.08 9.75
C VAL A 307 15.73 -11.64 10.17
N GLN A 308 17.00 -11.23 10.14
CA GLN A 308 17.47 -9.91 10.57
C GLN A 308 17.35 -8.84 9.48
N PHE A 309 17.51 -9.23 8.20
CA PHE A 309 17.56 -8.30 7.08
C PHE A 309 16.40 -8.50 6.11
N LEU A 310 15.69 -7.42 5.81
CA LEU A 310 14.71 -7.35 4.73
C LEU A 310 15.29 -6.50 3.58
N LEU A 311 15.46 -7.10 2.42
CA LEU A 311 15.88 -6.38 1.22
C LEU A 311 14.66 -6.07 0.36
N VAL A 312 14.44 -4.80 0.03
CA VAL A 312 13.25 -4.32 -0.70
C VAL A 312 13.65 -3.71 -2.03
N ALA A 313 12.91 -4.04 -3.09
CA ALA A 313 13.01 -3.41 -4.41
C ALA A 313 11.65 -3.35 -5.11
N ASP A 314 11.42 -2.29 -5.85
CA ASP A 314 10.18 -2.10 -6.63
C ASP A 314 8.90 -2.14 -5.75
N ILE A 315 8.98 -1.73 -4.49
CA ILE A 315 7.90 -1.59 -3.51
C ILE A 315 8.18 -0.29 -2.75
N SER A 316 7.18 0.57 -2.59
CA SER A 316 7.31 1.78 -1.78
C SER A 316 7.40 1.46 -0.29
N ALA A 317 8.01 2.34 0.48
CA ALA A 317 8.04 2.20 1.92
C ALA A 317 6.65 2.44 2.55
N SER A 318 5.78 3.20 1.89
CA SER A 318 4.38 3.38 2.27
C SER A 318 3.57 2.08 2.29
N ASP A 319 3.97 1.08 1.45
CA ASP A 319 3.27 -0.21 1.33
C ASP A 319 3.83 -1.27 2.31
N LEU A 320 4.69 -0.87 3.23
CA LEU A 320 5.35 -1.76 4.19
C LEU A 320 4.87 -1.43 5.61
N ASP A 321 3.95 -2.24 6.11
CA ASP A 321 3.52 -2.20 7.51
C ASP A 321 4.55 -2.93 8.39
N LEU A 322 5.53 -2.19 8.90
CA LEU A 322 6.68 -2.74 9.63
C LEU A 322 6.92 -2.06 10.96
N ASP A 323 6.76 -2.81 12.02
CA ASP A 323 7.08 -2.38 13.38
C ASP A 323 8.47 -2.79 13.85
N GLY A 324 9.06 -1.95 14.71
CA GLY A 324 10.28 -2.27 15.43
C GLY A 324 11.54 -2.30 14.58
N VAL A 325 11.54 -1.68 13.39
CA VAL A 325 12.73 -1.51 12.57
C VAL A 325 13.71 -0.58 13.27
N GLN A 326 14.95 -1.04 13.50
CA GLN A 326 15.98 -0.25 14.18
C GLN A 326 16.85 0.52 13.18
N GLN A 327 17.00 0.00 11.97
CA GLN A 327 17.82 0.62 10.95
C GLN A 327 17.21 0.47 9.55
N VAL A 328 17.19 1.57 8.82
CA VAL A 328 16.95 1.59 7.38
C VAL A 328 18.25 1.94 6.66
N ILE A 329 18.57 1.20 5.61
CA ILE A 329 19.73 1.48 4.75
C ILE A 329 19.25 1.70 3.32
N ASN A 330 19.41 2.92 2.81
CA ASN A 330 19.27 3.20 1.40
C ASN A 330 20.54 2.76 0.68
N TYR A 331 20.55 1.49 0.21
CA TYR A 331 21.65 1.03 -0.66
C TYR A 331 21.64 1.83 -1.96
N ASP A 332 20.47 2.11 -2.52
CA ASP A 332 20.26 3.10 -3.57
C ASP A 332 19.37 4.21 -2.98
N VAL A 333 19.81 5.47 -3.17
CA VAL A 333 19.13 6.64 -2.63
C VAL A 333 17.83 6.84 -3.40
N PRO A 334 16.68 7.09 -2.73
CA PRO A 334 15.46 7.41 -3.45
C PRO A 334 15.61 8.76 -4.16
N GLY A 335 15.05 8.88 -5.36
CA GLY A 335 15.03 10.14 -6.12
C GLY A 335 13.96 11.12 -5.65
N ASP A 336 13.09 10.68 -4.75
CA ASP A 336 11.93 11.40 -4.24
C ASP A 336 12.05 11.59 -2.71
N ALA A 337 11.75 12.80 -2.24
CA ALA A 337 11.81 13.15 -0.82
C ALA A 337 10.70 12.48 -0.02
N ASP A 338 9.56 12.24 -0.63
CA ASP A 338 8.42 11.63 0.03
C ASP A 338 8.69 10.15 0.30
N GLU A 339 9.23 9.42 -0.67
CA GLU A 339 9.71 8.06 -0.46
C GLU A 339 10.80 8.00 0.64
N TYR A 340 11.67 9.02 0.74
CA TYR A 340 12.64 9.09 1.84
C TYR A 340 11.93 9.26 3.19
N ARG A 341 10.91 10.11 3.28
CA ARG A 341 10.12 10.32 4.51
C ARG A 341 9.40 9.05 4.93
N TYR A 342 8.75 8.32 4.00
CA TYR A 342 8.15 7.01 4.29
C TYR A 342 9.18 6.01 4.82
N ARG A 343 10.38 5.96 4.23
CA ARG A 343 11.47 5.12 4.75
C ARG A 343 11.93 5.52 6.15
N THR A 344 11.87 6.80 6.51
CA THR A 344 12.17 7.23 7.88
C THR A 344 11.09 6.83 8.86
N GLY A 345 9.83 6.80 8.42
CA GLY A 345 8.68 6.37 9.20
C GLY A 345 8.73 4.88 9.63
N LEU A 346 9.41 4.01 8.86
CA LEU A 346 9.59 2.61 9.24
C LEU A 346 10.44 2.41 10.51
N VAL A 347 11.17 3.43 10.93
CA VAL A 347 12.06 3.32 12.10
C VAL A 347 11.26 3.57 13.39
N ALA A 348 11.26 2.59 14.27
CA ALA A 348 10.48 2.61 15.50
C ALA A 348 10.71 3.87 16.35
N ASP A 349 9.61 4.50 16.77
CA ASP A 349 9.59 5.62 17.70
C ASP A 349 10.18 5.24 19.08
N GLY A 350 10.99 6.12 19.63
CA GLY A 350 11.50 6.00 21.02
C GLY A 350 12.78 5.20 21.22
N LYS A 351 13.28 4.44 20.25
CA LYS A 351 14.63 3.84 20.27
C LYS A 351 15.55 4.66 19.35
N ALA A 352 16.87 4.62 19.62
CA ALA A 352 17.88 5.32 18.82
C ALA A 352 17.96 4.72 17.40
N GLY A 353 16.89 4.88 16.62
CA GLY A 353 16.79 4.44 15.24
C GLY A 353 17.68 5.25 14.30
N ARG A 354 18.05 4.65 13.19
CA ARG A 354 18.90 5.31 12.20
C ARG A 354 18.50 5.00 10.77
N ILE A 355 18.70 5.98 9.90
CA ILE A 355 18.66 5.80 8.45
C ILE A 355 19.99 6.20 7.85
N VAL A 356 20.55 5.35 6.97
CA VAL A 356 21.86 5.58 6.34
C VAL A 356 21.77 5.38 4.85
N SER A 357 22.20 6.39 4.07
CA SER A 357 22.21 6.35 2.61
C SER A 357 23.63 6.13 2.08
N LEU A 358 23.82 5.15 1.18
CA LEU A 358 25.09 4.87 0.52
C LEU A 358 25.18 5.64 -0.81
N VAL A 359 25.87 6.77 -0.80
CA VAL A 359 25.95 7.71 -1.92
C VAL A 359 27.12 7.39 -2.82
N SER A 360 26.87 6.86 -4.01
CA SER A 360 27.84 6.72 -5.09
C SER A 360 27.79 7.94 -6.03
N LYS A 361 28.55 7.92 -7.10
CA LYS A 361 28.48 9.00 -8.10
C LYS A 361 27.10 9.15 -8.75
N GLN A 362 26.38 8.06 -8.88
CA GLN A 362 25.04 8.02 -9.49
C GLN A 362 23.99 8.64 -8.57
N ASP A 363 24.14 8.48 -7.27
CA ASP A 363 23.17 8.93 -6.26
C ASP A 363 23.40 10.39 -5.81
N ARG A 364 24.33 11.14 -6.42
CA ARG A 364 24.69 12.50 -5.97
C ARG A 364 23.60 13.55 -6.24
N SER A 365 22.90 13.40 -7.37
CA SER A 365 21.74 14.25 -7.67
C SER A 365 20.67 14.09 -6.63
N ASP A 366 20.34 12.83 -6.33
CA ASP A 366 19.24 12.46 -5.47
C ASP A 366 19.50 12.90 -4.02
N ILE A 367 20.68 12.63 -3.47
CA ILE A 367 21.02 13.10 -2.12
C ILE A 367 21.07 14.65 -2.01
N ASN A 368 21.46 15.36 -3.08
CA ASN A 368 21.45 16.82 -3.07
C ASN A 368 20.01 17.36 -3.14
N GLN A 369 19.13 16.72 -3.90
CA GLN A 369 17.71 17.05 -3.93
C GLN A 369 17.10 16.83 -2.55
N LEU A 370 17.31 15.67 -1.93
CA LEU A 370 16.84 15.38 -0.58
C LEU A 370 17.30 16.42 0.45
N LYS A 371 18.56 16.87 0.39
CA LYS A 371 19.09 17.90 1.29
C LYS A 371 18.39 19.24 1.15
N ASN A 372 17.86 19.55 -0.03
CA ASN A 372 17.16 20.81 -0.27
C ASN A 372 15.68 20.74 0.13
N GLU A 373 15.06 19.57 0.04
CA GLU A 373 13.63 19.34 0.27
C GLU A 373 13.31 18.89 1.70
N LEU A 374 14.28 18.26 2.39
CA LEU A 374 14.15 17.88 3.79
C LEU A 374 14.61 19.04 4.68
N GLY A 375 13.78 19.46 5.64
CA GLY A 375 14.12 20.54 6.59
C GLY A 375 15.37 20.24 7.42
N GLU A 376 15.63 18.97 7.74
CA GLU A 376 16.86 18.47 8.36
C GLU A 376 17.64 17.60 7.39
N ALA A 377 18.75 18.08 6.89
CA ALA A 377 19.59 17.35 5.97
C ALA A 377 20.35 16.21 6.66
N PRO A 378 20.44 15.00 6.04
CA PRO A 378 21.25 13.91 6.59
C PRO A 378 22.73 14.31 6.70
N ASN A 379 23.36 13.91 7.81
CA ASN A 379 24.77 14.24 8.11
C ASN A 379 25.72 13.32 7.33
N GLU A 380 26.87 13.86 6.90
CA GLU A 380 27.91 13.01 6.29
C GLU A 380 28.59 12.16 7.36
N LEU A 381 28.60 10.85 7.13
CA LEU A 381 29.24 9.86 7.99
C LEU A 381 30.59 9.43 7.37
N ASP A 382 31.52 9.14 8.25
CA ASP A 382 32.83 8.62 7.87
C ASP A 382 32.74 7.23 7.22
N LEU A 383 33.59 7.00 6.24
CA LEU A 383 33.79 5.66 5.66
C LEU A 383 34.25 4.68 6.75
N PRO A 384 33.69 3.47 6.82
CA PRO A 384 34.18 2.43 7.72
C PRO A 384 35.68 2.15 7.54
N ASP A 385 36.41 1.87 8.62
CA ASP A 385 37.87 1.72 8.60
C ASP A 385 38.37 0.60 7.68
N GLU A 386 37.61 -0.48 7.55
CA GLU A 386 37.92 -1.56 6.60
C GLU A 386 37.90 -1.05 5.15
N VAL A 387 36.95 -0.19 4.81
CA VAL A 387 36.86 0.42 3.49
C VAL A 387 38.02 1.40 3.26
N LYS A 388 38.37 2.20 4.27
CA LYS A 388 39.52 3.12 4.22
C LYS A 388 40.82 2.35 3.96
N LYS A 389 41.03 1.18 4.62
CA LYS A 389 42.20 0.29 4.38
C LYS A 389 42.22 -0.25 2.96
N LYS A 390 41.13 -0.84 2.49
CA LYS A 390 41.02 -1.37 1.11
C LYS A 390 41.26 -0.31 0.04
N LEU A 391 40.83 0.93 0.28
CA LEU A 391 41.10 2.07 -0.60
C LEU A 391 42.56 2.43 -0.67
N LYS A 392 43.25 2.47 0.49
CA LYS A 392 44.71 2.74 0.54
C LYS A 392 45.51 1.65 -0.21
N GLU A 393 45.11 0.38 -0.06
CA GLU A 393 45.75 -0.75 -0.79
C GLU A 393 45.54 -0.68 -2.31
N ARG A 394 44.29 -0.35 -2.74
CA ARG A 394 43.99 -0.15 -4.18
C ARG A 394 44.81 0.98 -4.78
N LYS A 395 44.91 2.11 -4.07
CA LYS A 395 45.76 3.25 -4.51
C LYS A 395 47.26 2.88 -4.59
N LYS A 396 47.76 2.05 -3.66
CA LYS A 396 49.14 1.54 -3.70
C LYS A 396 49.38 0.62 -4.91
N LYS A 397 48.45 -0.33 -5.16
CA LYS A 397 48.52 -1.25 -6.30
C LYS A 397 48.42 -0.53 -7.66
N SER A 398 47.59 0.49 -7.79
CA SER A 398 47.50 1.29 -9.02
C SER A 398 48.74 2.13 -9.28
N LYS A 399 49.38 2.70 -8.24
CA LYS A 399 50.68 3.41 -8.36
C LYS A 399 51.81 2.47 -8.73
N GLN A 400 51.81 1.23 -8.28
CA GLN A 400 52.83 0.21 -8.66
C GLN A 400 52.66 -0.24 -10.11
N LYS A 401 51.44 -0.47 -10.59
CA LYS A 401 51.19 -0.78 -12.00
C LYS A 401 51.53 0.35 -12.95
N GLY A 402 51.28 1.62 -12.57
CA GLY A 402 51.72 2.77 -13.37
C GLY A 402 53.22 2.97 -13.44
N LYS A 403 53.98 2.52 -12.43
CA LYS A 403 55.45 2.58 -12.45
C LYS A 403 56.09 1.45 -13.28
N SER A 404 55.45 0.28 -13.42
CA SER A 404 55.94 -0.83 -14.26
C SER A 404 55.71 -0.59 -15.74
N SER A 405 54.62 0.08 -16.13
CA SER A 405 54.33 0.39 -17.55
C SER A 405 55.22 1.52 -18.13
N ASN A 406 55.83 2.36 -17.27
CA ASN A 406 56.78 3.39 -17.72
C ASN A 406 58.21 2.91 -17.82
N ARG A 407 58.56 1.72 -17.29
CA ARG A 407 59.89 1.13 -17.44
C ARG A 407 60.09 0.44 -18.78
N ASP A 408 59.06 -0.08 -19.42
CA ASP A 408 59.12 -0.76 -20.72
C ASP A 408 59.09 0.19 -21.94
N ARG A 409 58.85 1.48 -21.74
CA ARG A 409 58.88 2.50 -22.82
C ARG A 409 60.23 3.20 -22.99
N GLY A 410 61.23 2.88 -22.15
CA GLY A 410 62.52 3.56 -22.11
C GLY A 410 63.63 2.92 -22.97
N ASN A 411 63.43 1.76 -23.64
CA ASN A 411 64.51 1.06 -24.32
C ASN A 411 64.19 0.61 -25.75
N LYS A 412 63.72 1.57 -26.59
CA LYS A 412 63.72 1.39 -28.06
C LYS A 412 63.93 2.74 -28.74
N LYS A 413 65.10 3.24 -28.76
CA LYS A 413 65.61 4.21 -29.75
C LYS A 413 66.93 3.71 -30.27
N GLN A 414 66.93 3.21 -31.49
CA GLN A 414 67.84 3.49 -32.60
C GLN A 414 67.80 2.34 -33.63
N GLY A 415 67.41 2.69 -34.84
CA GLY A 415 67.36 1.81 -35.98
C GLY A 415 66.64 2.49 -37.14
N ASP A 416 67.37 3.35 -37.79
CA ASP A 416 67.18 4.05 -39.06
C ASP A 416 66.69 3.14 -40.18
N ARG A 417 65.64 3.53 -40.97
CA ARG A 417 65.58 3.49 -42.44
C ARG A 417 64.19 3.86 -42.96
N GLY A 418 64.26 4.77 -43.90
CA GLY A 418 63.13 5.40 -44.57
C GLY A 418 62.20 4.44 -45.33
N GLY A 419 61.02 4.83 -45.49
CA GLY A 419 59.98 4.20 -46.29
C GLY A 419 58.69 5.02 -46.22
N GLN A 420 58.50 5.82 -47.24
CA GLN A 420 57.18 6.51 -47.48
C GLN A 420 56.04 5.49 -47.48
N ARG A 421 55.06 5.63 -46.65
CA ARG A 421 53.73 5.04 -46.83
C ARG A 421 52.63 5.98 -46.40
N GLN A 422 51.74 6.19 -47.37
CA GLN A 422 50.57 6.99 -47.37
C GLN A 422 49.67 6.77 -46.13
N LYS A 423 49.16 7.91 -45.62
CA LYS A 423 48.02 7.93 -44.69
C LYS A 423 46.81 7.27 -45.36
N LYS A 424 46.30 6.22 -44.78
CA LYS A 424 44.92 5.79 -44.91
C LYS A 424 44.26 6.03 -43.56
N ASP A 425 43.39 7.01 -43.51
CA ASP A 425 42.46 7.23 -42.42
C ASP A 425 41.45 6.07 -42.47
N ASN A 426 41.54 5.19 -41.49
CA ASN A 426 40.51 4.21 -41.22
C ASN A 426 39.76 4.72 -39.98
N GLU A 427 38.75 5.55 -40.19
CA GLU A 427 37.66 5.69 -39.28
C GLU A 427 36.86 4.38 -39.31
N MET A 428 36.84 3.69 -38.20
CA MET A 428 36.01 2.52 -37.99
C MET A 428 34.63 3.04 -37.58
N GLU A 429 33.77 3.33 -38.57
CA GLU A 429 32.35 3.56 -38.36
C GLU A 429 31.72 2.28 -37.85
N LEU A 430 31.15 2.33 -36.64
CA LEU A 430 30.25 1.33 -36.12
C LEU A 430 28.93 1.37 -36.94
N PRO A 431 28.40 0.26 -37.41
CA PRO A 431 27.18 0.23 -38.19
C PRO A 431 26.00 0.73 -37.31
N ARG A 432 25.33 1.75 -37.81
CA ARG A 432 24.06 2.24 -37.24
C ARG A 432 22.97 1.18 -37.49
N PRO A 433 22.10 0.88 -36.51
CA PRO A 433 20.97 -0.01 -36.74
C PRO A 433 20.03 0.61 -37.77
N ASN A 434 19.71 -0.17 -38.81
CA ASN A 434 18.80 0.20 -39.88
C ASN A 434 17.35 -0.02 -39.42
N PHE A 435 16.62 1.05 -39.17
CA PHE A 435 15.21 1.04 -38.75
C PHE A 435 14.22 0.85 -39.90
N ASP A 436 14.66 0.75 -41.15
CA ASP A 436 13.77 0.66 -42.34
C ASP A 436 13.14 -0.74 -42.59
N LYS A 437 13.39 -1.72 -41.72
CA LYS A 437 12.79 -3.06 -41.85
C LYS A 437 11.52 -3.31 -41.01
N LEU A 438 10.98 -2.30 -40.35
CA LEU A 438 9.75 -2.42 -39.56
C LEU A 438 8.50 -1.78 -40.21
N SER A 439 8.61 -1.30 -41.45
CA SER A 439 7.46 -0.78 -42.21
C SER A 439 7.15 -1.66 -43.43
N GLY A 440 6.95 -2.95 -43.19
CA GLY A 440 6.42 -3.90 -44.16
C GLY A 440 4.94 -4.10 -43.92
N GLY A 441 4.11 -3.35 -44.68
CA GLY A 441 2.67 -3.47 -44.62
C GLY A 441 2.17 -4.88 -44.92
N ARG A 442 1.24 -5.36 -44.09
CA ARG A 442 0.24 -6.36 -44.47
C ARG A 442 -1.15 -5.73 -44.37
N LYS A 443 -1.75 -5.51 -45.50
CA LYS A 443 -3.20 -5.41 -45.67
C LYS A 443 -3.77 -6.81 -45.43
N GLY A 444 -4.77 -6.94 -44.58
CA GLY A 444 -5.51 -8.20 -44.43
C GLY A 444 -6.45 -8.14 -43.24
N ASP A 445 -7.73 -8.00 -43.55
CA ASP A 445 -8.96 -8.41 -42.87
C ASP A 445 -9.18 -8.10 -41.36
N ASP A 446 -10.08 -7.13 -41.15
CA ASP A 446 -10.74 -6.70 -39.91
C ASP A 446 -11.84 -7.68 -39.41
N SER A 447 -11.67 -8.99 -39.45
CA SER A 447 -12.74 -9.91 -38.99
C SER A 447 -12.35 -10.96 -37.96
N ASP A 448 -11.09 -11.03 -37.55
CA ASP A 448 -10.61 -12.09 -36.62
C ASP A 448 -10.18 -11.60 -35.22
N GLU A 449 -10.11 -10.30 -34.98
CA GLU A 449 -9.73 -9.79 -33.62
C GLU A 449 -10.87 -9.86 -32.61
N GLU A 450 -12.13 -9.72 -32.99
CA GLU A 450 -13.27 -9.84 -32.04
C GLU A 450 -13.50 -11.27 -31.54
N LYS A 451 -13.05 -12.30 -32.27
CA LYS A 451 -13.19 -13.69 -31.80
C LYS A 451 -12.14 -14.16 -30.83
N SER A 452 -11.02 -13.48 -30.73
CA SER A 452 -9.90 -13.81 -29.84
C SER A 452 -10.15 -13.33 -28.39
N VAL A 453 -10.81 -12.20 -28.22
CA VAL A 453 -11.12 -11.62 -26.90
C VAL A 453 -12.26 -12.39 -26.23
N ILE A 454 -13.29 -12.77 -26.96
CA ILE A 454 -14.41 -13.58 -26.44
C ILE A 454 -13.97 -15.00 -26.06
N GLY A 455 -12.97 -15.55 -26.75
CA GLY A 455 -12.39 -16.87 -26.45
C GLY A 455 -11.57 -16.90 -25.17
N PHE A 456 -10.96 -15.79 -24.80
CA PHE A 456 -10.16 -15.65 -23.59
C PHE A 456 -11.04 -15.55 -22.34
N PHE A 457 -12.13 -14.78 -22.41
CA PHE A 457 -13.08 -14.66 -21.30
C PHE A 457 -13.89 -15.92 -21.01
N LYS A 458 -14.22 -16.73 -22.03
CA LYS A 458 -14.91 -18.02 -21.81
C LYS A 458 -14.06 -19.10 -21.10
N LYS A 459 -12.74 -18.96 -21.08
CA LYS A 459 -11.84 -19.90 -20.42
C LYS A 459 -11.57 -19.56 -18.94
N LEU A 460 -11.89 -18.35 -18.50
CA LEU A 460 -11.71 -17.89 -17.13
C LEU A 460 -12.92 -18.20 -16.21
N PHE A 461 -14.08 -18.49 -16.79
CA PHE A 461 -15.33 -18.76 -16.03
C PHE A 461 -15.88 -20.18 -16.20
N SER A 462 -15.02 -21.15 -16.57
CA SER A 462 -15.38 -22.57 -16.58
C SER A 462 -14.28 -23.41 -15.93
N SER A 463 -14.12 -23.22 -14.62
CA SER A 463 -13.42 -24.20 -13.75
C SER A 463 -13.96 -24.04 -12.35
#